data_30c6791f9bd4f71b271d52fb57768fbb
#
_entry.id   30c6791f9bd4f71b271d52fb57768fbb
#
_cell.length_a   1.000
_cell.length_b   1.000
_cell.length_c   1.000
_cell.angle_alpha   90.00
_cell.angle_beta   90.00
_cell.angle_gamma   90.00
#
_symmetry.space_group_name_H-M   'P 1'
#
loop_
_entity.id
_entity.type
_entity.pdbx_description
1 polymer ?
#
loop_
_entity_poly.entity_id
_entity_poly.type
_entity_poly.pdbx_seq_one_letter_code
_entity_poly.pdbx_strand_id
1 'polypeptide(L)'
;MFDFSAFFAQYGNLFLQGTIDTLIMTCVATILAYVIGIPLGILLVVTSPNGLRPNRIVSTIVGWIVNIGRSIPFIILLVALIPFTRFIVGTSLGVPGAVVPLVVTAAPFAARMVEQSLEETDSGLVEAAQSFGASTWQIVWKVYLKETLPSLVRGAAITFVTLFGYSAMAGTVGAGGLGDIAIRYGYQRFQTDVMIFAVLLCVVLVIVFQAIGDVTARKIDKRRR
;
A
#
# COMPACT_ATOMS: atom_id res chain seq x y z
N MET A 1 20.45 -35.10 -3.46
CA MET A 1 19.39 -34.91 -2.46
C MET A 1 19.61 -33.55 -1.86
N PHE A 2 18.61 -32.66 -1.88
CA PHE A 2 18.75 -31.31 -1.33
C PHE A 2 18.92 -31.39 0.19
N ASP A 3 20.01 -30.87 0.72
CA ASP A 3 20.26 -30.87 2.17
C ASP A 3 19.66 -29.61 2.81
N PHE A 4 18.44 -29.76 3.34
CA PHE A 4 17.74 -28.69 4.02
C PHE A 4 18.50 -28.14 5.24
N SER A 5 19.22 -29.00 5.98
CA SER A 5 19.91 -28.57 7.20
C SER A 5 21.08 -27.65 6.86
N ALA A 6 21.88 -28.02 5.88
CA ALA A 6 22.99 -27.22 5.38
C ALA A 6 22.49 -25.89 4.74
N PHE A 7 21.39 -25.95 3.97
CA PHE A 7 20.80 -24.76 3.36
C PHE A 7 20.34 -23.73 4.42
N PHE A 8 19.60 -24.17 5.44
CA PHE A 8 19.14 -23.26 6.49
C PHE A 8 20.26 -22.80 7.43
N ALA A 9 21.27 -23.62 7.66
CA ALA A 9 22.46 -23.19 8.39
C ALA A 9 23.19 -22.06 7.67
N GLN A 10 23.23 -22.09 6.33
CA GLN A 10 23.92 -21.09 5.50
C GLN A 10 23.07 -19.85 5.24
N TYR A 11 21.81 -19.99 4.90
CA TYR A 11 20.94 -18.90 4.40
C TYR A 11 19.82 -18.51 5.35
N GLY A 12 19.56 -19.23 6.44
CA GLY A 12 18.44 -19.00 7.34
C GLY A 12 18.38 -17.56 7.88
N ASN A 13 19.51 -17.05 8.40
CA ASN A 13 19.60 -15.67 8.89
C ASN A 13 19.38 -14.64 7.76
N LEU A 14 19.87 -14.91 6.55
CA LEU A 14 19.69 -14.06 5.38
C LEU A 14 18.19 -13.92 5.04
N PHE A 15 17.49 -15.04 4.98
CA PHE A 15 16.04 -15.04 4.70
C PHE A 15 15.22 -14.41 5.82
N LEU A 16 15.60 -14.65 7.08
CA LEU A 16 14.94 -14.04 8.22
C LEU A 16 15.04 -12.50 8.14
N GLN A 17 16.26 -11.98 7.96
CA GLN A 17 16.49 -10.55 7.85
C GLN A 17 15.77 -9.97 6.63
N GLY A 18 15.88 -10.62 5.45
CA GLY A 18 15.20 -10.17 4.24
C GLY A 18 13.68 -10.15 4.38
N THR A 19 13.11 -11.11 5.11
CA THR A 19 11.68 -11.12 5.42
C THR A 19 11.28 -9.95 6.31
N ILE A 20 12.04 -9.71 7.38
CA ILE A 20 11.81 -8.57 8.29
C ILE A 20 11.90 -7.26 7.53
N ASP A 21 12.94 -7.06 6.73
CA ASP A 21 13.14 -5.85 5.94
C ASP A 21 11.99 -5.61 4.97
N THR A 22 11.54 -6.65 4.25
CA THR A 22 10.39 -6.56 3.34
C THR A 22 9.11 -6.20 4.08
N LEU A 23 8.85 -6.83 5.22
CA LEU A 23 7.65 -6.54 6.02
C LEU A 23 7.67 -5.13 6.60
N ILE A 24 8.81 -4.66 7.11
CA ILE A 24 8.94 -3.29 7.61
C ILE A 24 8.69 -2.29 6.49
N MET A 25 9.34 -2.46 5.32
CA MET A 25 9.14 -1.57 4.17
C MET A 25 7.66 -1.49 3.77
N THR A 26 7.01 -2.63 3.59
CA THR A 26 5.63 -2.70 3.09
C THR A 26 4.61 -2.24 4.12
N CYS A 27 4.75 -2.63 5.40
CA CYS A 27 3.85 -2.19 6.46
C CYS A 27 3.93 -0.67 6.68
N VAL A 28 5.14 -0.14 6.86
CA VAL A 28 5.35 1.29 7.09
C VAL A 28 4.86 2.10 5.90
N ALA A 29 5.21 1.68 4.67
CA ALA A 29 4.76 2.37 3.47
C ALA A 29 3.24 2.33 3.30
N THR A 30 2.57 1.20 3.61
CA THR A 30 1.11 1.09 3.56
C THR A 30 0.45 2.03 4.57
N ILE A 31 0.91 2.04 5.82
CA ILE A 31 0.36 2.91 6.86
C ILE A 31 0.49 4.39 6.45
N LEU A 32 1.69 4.81 6.06
CA LEU A 32 1.93 6.21 5.66
C LEU A 32 1.16 6.58 4.38
N ALA A 33 1.03 5.66 3.42
CA ALA A 33 0.23 5.88 2.24
C ALA A 33 -1.26 6.10 2.57
N TYR A 34 -1.81 5.38 3.56
CA TYR A 34 -3.19 5.57 4.00
C TYR A 34 -3.37 6.83 4.86
N VAL A 35 -2.38 7.20 5.68
CA VAL A 35 -2.39 8.49 6.40
C VAL A 35 -2.52 9.67 5.43
N ILE A 36 -1.87 9.60 4.26
CA ILE A 36 -1.97 10.62 3.21
C ILE A 36 -3.20 10.37 2.31
N GLY A 37 -3.46 9.12 1.96
CA GLY A 37 -4.49 8.71 1.00
C GLY A 37 -5.92 8.92 1.51
N ILE A 38 -6.18 8.70 2.81
CA ILE A 38 -7.53 8.90 3.38
C ILE A 38 -7.98 10.36 3.24
N PRO A 39 -7.21 11.38 3.68
CA PRO A 39 -7.59 12.76 3.46
C PRO A 39 -7.79 13.14 1.98
N LEU A 40 -6.92 12.65 1.10
CA LEU A 40 -7.03 12.92 -0.35
C LEU A 40 -8.27 12.26 -0.95
N GLY A 41 -8.57 11.00 -0.61
CA GLY A 41 -9.76 10.30 -1.09
C GLY A 41 -11.06 10.93 -0.57
N ILE A 42 -11.10 11.33 0.70
CA ILE A 42 -12.23 12.08 1.27
C ILE A 42 -12.41 13.40 0.50
N LEU A 43 -11.32 14.12 0.24
CA LEU A 43 -11.37 15.39 -0.48
C LEU A 43 -11.94 15.20 -1.89
N LEU A 44 -11.54 14.14 -2.61
CA LEU A 44 -12.06 13.81 -3.94
C LEU A 44 -13.58 13.59 -3.90
N VAL A 45 -14.08 12.76 -2.97
CA VAL A 45 -15.51 12.46 -2.86
C VAL A 45 -16.31 13.69 -2.42
N VAL A 46 -15.85 14.41 -1.40
CA VAL A 46 -16.57 15.57 -0.86
C VAL A 46 -16.67 16.69 -1.89
N THR A 47 -15.64 16.90 -2.72
CA THR A 47 -15.60 17.99 -3.71
C THR A 47 -16.03 17.58 -5.10
N SER A 48 -16.37 16.30 -5.33
CA SER A 48 -16.89 15.79 -6.60
C SER A 48 -18.17 16.53 -7.03
N PRO A 49 -18.56 16.49 -8.31
CA PRO A 49 -19.77 17.18 -8.81
C PRO A 49 -21.05 16.82 -8.02
N ASN A 50 -21.16 15.58 -7.55
CA ASN A 50 -22.29 15.07 -6.76
C ASN A 50 -21.94 14.93 -5.27
N GLY A 51 -20.83 15.50 -4.81
CA GLY A 51 -20.35 15.40 -3.45
C GLY A 51 -21.06 16.36 -2.48
N LEU A 52 -20.71 16.26 -1.20
CA LEU A 52 -21.30 17.06 -0.12
C LEU A 52 -21.01 18.57 -0.24
N ARG A 53 -19.89 18.95 -0.84
CA ARG A 53 -19.47 20.32 -1.10
C ARG A 53 -18.81 20.42 -2.47
N PRO A 54 -19.57 20.42 -3.56
CA PRO A 54 -19.03 20.43 -4.90
C PRO A 54 -18.06 21.60 -5.13
N ASN A 55 -16.83 21.28 -5.54
CA ASN A 55 -15.83 22.28 -5.92
C ASN A 55 -15.00 21.74 -7.08
N ARG A 56 -15.36 22.16 -8.30
CA ARG A 56 -14.74 21.67 -9.53
C ARG A 56 -13.22 21.92 -9.58
N ILE A 57 -12.76 23.04 -9.05
CA ILE A 57 -11.33 23.39 -9.08
C ILE A 57 -10.55 22.42 -8.20
N VAL A 58 -10.97 22.23 -6.93
CA VAL A 58 -10.30 21.35 -5.98
C VAL A 58 -10.35 19.91 -6.48
N SER A 59 -11.53 19.42 -6.87
CA SER A 59 -11.71 18.06 -7.40
C SER A 59 -10.81 17.80 -8.61
N THR A 60 -10.73 18.76 -9.55
CA THR A 60 -9.87 18.62 -10.73
C THR A 60 -8.40 18.59 -10.36
N ILE A 61 -7.91 19.52 -9.54
CA ILE A 61 -6.49 19.59 -9.16
C ILE A 61 -6.07 18.34 -8.40
N VAL A 62 -6.83 17.92 -7.37
CA VAL A 62 -6.52 16.72 -6.58
C VAL A 62 -6.61 15.46 -7.46
N GLY A 63 -7.63 15.37 -8.31
CA GLY A 63 -7.77 14.28 -9.28
C GLY A 63 -6.58 14.17 -10.23
N TRP A 64 -6.06 15.30 -10.74
CA TRP A 64 -4.85 15.33 -11.57
C TRP A 64 -3.61 14.85 -10.80
N ILE A 65 -3.39 15.33 -9.57
CA ILE A 65 -2.27 14.91 -8.72
C ILE A 65 -2.32 13.39 -8.51
N VAL A 66 -3.48 12.86 -8.15
CA VAL A 66 -3.67 11.42 -7.92
C VAL A 66 -3.44 10.61 -9.21
N ASN A 67 -3.97 11.08 -10.35
CA ASN A 67 -3.82 10.38 -11.63
C ASN A 67 -2.36 10.40 -12.13
N ILE A 68 -1.67 11.53 -12.06
CA ILE A 68 -0.26 11.65 -12.44
C ILE A 68 0.60 10.75 -11.54
N GLY A 69 0.39 10.81 -10.22
CA GLY A 69 1.17 10.00 -9.27
C GLY A 69 1.05 8.49 -9.53
N ARG A 70 -0.11 8.03 -10.03
CA ARG A 70 -0.34 6.62 -10.40
C ARG A 70 0.18 6.24 -11.78
N SER A 71 0.46 7.21 -12.63
CA SER A 71 0.88 6.97 -14.02
C SER A 71 2.38 6.71 -14.16
N ILE A 72 3.17 7.04 -13.13
CA ILE A 72 4.63 6.90 -13.17
C ILE A 72 5.01 5.46 -12.77
N PRO A 73 5.76 4.72 -13.61
CA PRO A 73 6.27 3.41 -13.24
C PRO A 73 7.14 3.49 -11.98
N PHE A 74 6.89 2.59 -11.02
CA PHE A 74 7.57 2.62 -9.72
C PHE A 74 9.09 2.66 -9.82
N ILE A 75 9.68 1.83 -10.67
CA ILE A 75 11.15 1.75 -10.82
C ILE A 75 11.75 3.09 -11.29
N ILE A 76 11.04 3.82 -12.16
CA ILE A 76 11.48 5.15 -12.63
C ILE A 76 11.37 6.16 -11.49
N LEU A 77 10.25 6.14 -10.78
CA LEU A 77 10.02 7.06 -9.65
C LEU A 77 11.03 6.81 -8.52
N LEU A 78 11.35 5.55 -8.22
CA LEU A 78 12.34 5.16 -7.23
C LEU A 78 13.70 5.81 -7.52
N VAL A 79 14.16 5.72 -8.76
CA VAL A 79 15.46 6.33 -9.18
C VAL A 79 15.37 7.85 -9.18
N ALA A 80 14.30 8.41 -9.71
CA ALA A 80 14.08 9.87 -9.77
C ALA A 80 14.03 10.51 -8.38
N LEU A 81 13.50 9.79 -7.37
CA LEU A 81 13.40 10.28 -6.00
C LEU A 81 14.67 10.09 -5.15
N ILE A 82 15.77 9.54 -5.68
CA ILE A 82 17.01 9.36 -4.91
C ILE A 82 17.46 10.66 -4.20
N PRO A 83 17.55 11.83 -4.85
CA PRO A 83 17.95 13.06 -4.18
C PRO A 83 16.98 13.47 -3.07
N PHE A 84 15.68 13.36 -3.32
CA PHE A 84 14.62 13.67 -2.36
C PHE A 84 14.64 12.71 -1.16
N THR A 85 14.81 11.41 -1.41
CA THR A 85 14.92 10.39 -0.37
C THR A 85 16.12 10.67 0.54
N ARG A 86 17.30 10.99 -0.03
CA ARG A 86 18.49 11.37 0.75
C ARG A 86 18.27 12.62 1.59
N PHE A 87 17.53 13.59 1.07
CA PHE A 87 17.20 14.79 1.83
C PHE A 87 16.32 14.49 3.05
N ILE A 88 15.36 13.55 2.93
CA ILE A 88 14.40 13.22 4.03
C ILE A 88 15.03 12.29 5.07
N VAL A 89 15.67 11.19 4.62
CA VAL A 89 16.10 10.10 5.51
C VAL A 89 17.62 9.91 5.57
N GLY A 90 18.40 10.76 4.90
CA GLY A 90 19.87 10.75 4.91
C GLY A 90 20.52 9.68 4.03
N THR A 91 19.76 8.73 3.51
CA THR A 91 20.23 7.62 2.66
C THR A 91 19.24 7.30 1.55
N SER A 92 19.72 6.68 0.48
CA SER A 92 18.86 6.09 -0.57
C SER A 92 18.93 4.56 -0.57
N LEU A 93 19.62 3.96 0.39
CA LEU A 93 19.84 2.52 0.48
C LEU A 93 19.13 1.96 1.73
N GLY A 94 18.92 0.64 1.72
CA GLY A 94 18.27 -0.07 2.81
C GLY A 94 16.78 0.27 2.96
N VAL A 95 16.19 -0.24 4.04
CA VAL A 95 14.77 -0.06 4.37
C VAL A 95 14.36 1.43 4.40
N PRO A 96 15.07 2.36 5.07
CA PRO A 96 14.69 3.76 5.09
C PRO A 96 14.68 4.40 3.70
N GLY A 97 15.66 4.04 2.85
CA GLY A 97 15.76 4.54 1.48
C GLY A 97 14.61 4.09 0.58
N ALA A 98 14.06 2.90 0.83
CA ALA A 98 12.96 2.34 0.06
C ALA A 98 11.58 2.89 0.48
N VAL A 99 11.38 3.17 1.79
CA VAL A 99 10.07 3.60 2.30
C VAL A 99 9.58 4.88 1.64
N VAL A 100 10.45 5.86 1.44
CA VAL A 100 10.05 7.17 0.86
C VAL A 100 9.44 7.02 -0.54
N PRO A 101 10.11 6.41 -1.54
CA PRO A 101 9.52 6.24 -2.86
C PRO A 101 8.30 5.29 -2.85
N LEU A 102 8.27 4.28 -1.97
CA LEU A 102 7.10 3.42 -1.80
C LEU A 102 5.88 4.24 -1.34
N VAL A 103 6.05 5.13 -0.35
CA VAL A 103 4.96 6.01 0.14
C VAL A 103 4.50 6.97 -0.95
N VAL A 104 5.43 7.63 -1.66
CA VAL A 104 5.08 8.59 -2.73
C VAL A 104 4.28 7.91 -3.85
N THR A 105 4.63 6.67 -4.20
CA THR A 105 3.88 5.90 -5.20
C THR A 105 2.53 5.42 -4.67
N ALA A 106 2.50 4.97 -3.42
CA ALA A 106 1.31 4.33 -2.84
C ALA A 106 0.26 5.35 -2.38
N ALA A 107 0.63 6.56 -1.98
CA ALA A 107 -0.33 7.55 -1.48
C ALA A 107 -1.41 7.91 -2.51
N PRO A 108 -1.10 8.18 -3.80
CA PRO A 108 -2.11 8.38 -4.84
C PRO A 108 -2.96 7.12 -5.10
N PHE A 109 -2.36 5.94 -5.02
CA PHE A 109 -3.08 4.68 -5.16
C PHE A 109 -4.06 4.47 -3.99
N ALA A 110 -3.61 4.69 -2.75
CA ALA A 110 -4.45 4.62 -1.56
C ALA A 110 -5.59 5.66 -1.62
N ALA A 111 -5.33 6.89 -2.08
CA ALA A 111 -6.36 7.90 -2.25
C ALA A 111 -7.49 7.43 -3.19
N ARG A 112 -7.14 6.76 -4.30
CA ARG A 112 -8.13 6.21 -5.24
C ARG A 112 -8.88 5.02 -4.63
N MET A 113 -8.22 4.14 -3.85
CA MET A 113 -8.88 3.06 -3.13
C MET A 113 -9.88 3.61 -2.09
N VAL A 114 -9.50 4.66 -1.38
CA VAL A 114 -10.39 5.34 -0.42
C VAL A 114 -11.58 5.98 -1.14
N GLU A 115 -11.34 6.72 -2.22
CA GLU A 115 -12.41 7.33 -3.04
C GLU A 115 -13.43 6.28 -3.48
N GLN A 116 -12.97 5.19 -4.11
CA GLN A 116 -13.84 4.09 -4.54
C GLN A 116 -14.62 3.47 -3.39
N SER A 117 -13.95 3.25 -2.25
CA SER A 117 -14.64 2.73 -1.06
C SER A 117 -15.73 3.66 -0.56
N LEU A 118 -15.49 4.97 -0.51
CA LEU A 118 -16.47 5.96 -0.03
C LEU A 118 -17.66 6.09 -1.00
N GLU A 119 -17.44 5.92 -2.31
CA GLU A 119 -18.49 5.92 -3.33
C GLU A 119 -19.42 4.72 -3.25
N GLU A 120 -19.04 3.63 -2.54
CA GLU A 120 -19.93 2.49 -2.26
C GLU A 120 -21.01 2.80 -1.21
N THR A 121 -20.96 3.97 -0.56
CA THR A 121 -21.96 4.37 0.45
C THR A 121 -23.29 4.64 -0.20
N ASP A 122 -24.38 4.08 0.38
CA ASP A 122 -25.73 4.33 -0.09
C ASP A 122 -26.07 5.83 0.01
N SER A 123 -26.50 6.40 -1.11
CA SER A 123 -26.89 7.82 -1.19
C SER A 123 -28.03 8.17 -0.25
N GLY A 124 -28.96 7.23 0.00
CA GLY A 124 -30.07 7.43 0.93
C GLY A 124 -29.61 7.65 2.36
N LEU A 125 -28.52 6.99 2.80
CA LEU A 125 -27.92 7.26 4.12
C LEU A 125 -27.35 8.67 4.22
N VAL A 126 -26.72 9.13 3.14
CA VAL A 126 -26.16 10.48 3.06
C VAL A 126 -27.26 11.53 3.07
N GLU A 127 -28.31 11.35 2.25
CA GLU A 127 -29.48 12.24 2.18
C GLU A 127 -30.23 12.30 3.50
N ALA A 128 -30.44 11.16 4.16
CA ALA A 128 -31.05 11.11 5.48
C ALA A 128 -30.23 11.90 6.51
N ALA A 129 -28.91 11.71 6.54
CA ALA A 129 -28.02 12.45 7.44
C ALA A 129 -28.08 13.97 7.18
N GLN A 130 -28.15 14.39 5.92
CA GLN A 130 -28.29 15.80 5.54
C GLN A 130 -29.65 16.36 6.01
N SER A 131 -30.74 15.60 5.84
CA SER A 131 -32.09 15.99 6.28
C SER A 131 -32.19 16.18 7.80
N PHE A 132 -31.38 15.45 8.59
CA PHE A 132 -31.23 15.66 10.03
C PHE A 132 -30.26 16.80 10.40
N GLY A 133 -29.76 17.56 9.44
CA GLY A 133 -28.88 18.70 9.67
C GLY A 133 -27.44 18.34 10.01
N ALA A 134 -26.97 17.11 9.65
CA ALA A 134 -25.61 16.71 9.88
C ALA A 134 -24.63 17.56 9.05
N SER A 135 -23.56 18.04 9.69
CA SER A 135 -22.49 18.75 8.99
C SER A 135 -21.68 17.81 8.10
N THR A 136 -21.00 18.35 7.06
CA THR A 136 -20.12 17.57 6.18
C THR A 136 -19.14 16.70 6.94
N TRP A 137 -18.53 17.24 8.01
CA TRP A 137 -17.59 16.52 8.86
C TRP A 137 -18.25 15.36 9.60
N GLN A 138 -19.47 15.55 10.10
CA GLN A 138 -20.24 14.47 10.74
C GLN A 138 -20.59 13.36 9.74
N ILE A 139 -20.96 13.71 8.50
CA ILE A 139 -21.24 12.73 7.45
C ILE A 139 -19.98 11.94 7.10
N VAL A 140 -18.83 12.60 6.91
CA VAL A 140 -17.57 11.92 6.62
C VAL A 140 -17.22 10.91 7.72
N TRP A 141 -17.24 11.32 8.99
CA TRP A 141 -16.78 10.46 10.08
C TRP A 141 -17.81 9.43 10.54
N LYS A 142 -19.11 9.77 10.51
CA LYS A 142 -20.16 8.91 11.07
C LYS A 142 -20.87 8.07 10.02
N VAL A 143 -20.87 8.48 8.75
CA VAL A 143 -21.50 7.76 7.64
C VAL A 143 -20.43 7.16 6.75
N TYR A 144 -19.71 7.96 5.97
CA TYR A 144 -18.74 7.45 4.99
C TYR A 144 -17.74 6.46 5.60
N LEU A 145 -16.90 6.88 6.53
CA LEU A 145 -15.83 6.04 7.07
C LEU A 145 -16.35 4.83 7.86
N LYS A 146 -17.52 4.93 8.51
CA LYS A 146 -18.08 3.80 9.25
C LYS A 146 -18.68 2.75 8.32
N GLU A 147 -19.44 3.18 7.32
CA GLU A 147 -20.10 2.28 6.36
C GLU A 147 -19.09 1.58 5.46
N THR A 148 -18.01 2.26 5.09
CA THR A 148 -17.03 1.74 4.14
C THR A 148 -15.80 1.10 4.79
N LEU A 149 -15.76 1.02 6.12
CA LEU A 149 -14.63 0.44 6.85
C LEU A 149 -14.20 -0.95 6.34
N PRO A 150 -15.12 -1.90 6.02
CA PRO A 150 -14.73 -3.18 5.45
C PRO A 150 -14.06 -3.05 4.08
N SER A 151 -14.54 -2.15 3.21
CA SER A 151 -13.96 -1.86 1.89
C SER A 151 -12.58 -1.19 2.03
N LEU A 152 -12.43 -0.25 2.94
CA LEU A 152 -11.14 0.39 3.26
C LEU A 152 -10.08 -0.63 3.72
N VAL A 153 -10.48 -1.60 4.56
CA VAL A 153 -9.57 -2.67 5.01
C VAL A 153 -9.16 -3.57 3.84
N ARG A 154 -10.08 -3.93 2.94
CA ARG A 154 -9.73 -4.68 1.71
C ARG A 154 -8.80 -3.87 0.81
N GLY A 155 -9.09 -2.59 0.62
CA GLY A 155 -8.23 -1.67 -0.13
C GLY A 155 -6.82 -1.59 0.45
N ALA A 156 -6.69 -1.55 1.79
CA ALA A 156 -5.38 -1.57 2.46
C ALA A 156 -4.62 -2.89 2.24
N ALA A 157 -5.31 -4.03 2.25
CA ALA A 157 -4.69 -5.31 1.93
C ALA A 157 -4.20 -5.37 0.48
N ILE A 158 -4.99 -4.88 -0.48
CA ILE A 158 -4.60 -4.78 -1.90
C ILE A 158 -3.38 -3.86 -2.05
N THR A 159 -3.37 -2.72 -1.37
CA THR A 159 -2.24 -1.77 -1.38
C THR A 159 -0.98 -2.43 -0.82
N PHE A 160 -1.09 -3.15 0.30
CA PHE A 160 0.02 -3.89 0.89
C PHE A 160 0.63 -4.91 -0.09
N VAL A 161 -0.21 -5.74 -0.74
CA VAL A 161 0.24 -6.73 -1.73
C VAL A 161 0.92 -6.05 -2.92
N THR A 162 0.39 -4.92 -3.39
CA THR A 162 1.00 -4.13 -4.46
C THR A 162 2.38 -3.60 -4.05
N LEU A 163 2.48 -3.04 -2.83
CA LEU A 163 3.74 -2.54 -2.29
C LEU A 163 4.75 -3.65 -2.02
N PHE A 164 4.28 -4.85 -1.68
CA PHE A 164 5.15 -6.02 -1.55
C PHE A 164 5.86 -6.33 -2.87
N GLY A 165 5.14 -6.29 -4.01
CA GLY A 165 5.75 -6.40 -5.33
C GLY A 165 6.74 -5.26 -5.64
N TYR A 166 6.42 -4.02 -5.25
CA TYR A 166 7.32 -2.87 -5.43
C TYR A 166 8.56 -2.95 -4.52
N SER A 167 8.45 -3.51 -3.31
CA SER A 167 9.60 -3.73 -2.43
C SER A 167 10.62 -4.70 -3.03
N ALA A 168 10.14 -5.71 -3.78
CA ALA A 168 11.02 -6.61 -4.52
C ALA A 168 11.80 -5.86 -5.62
N MET A 169 11.15 -4.92 -6.32
CA MET A 169 11.85 -4.06 -7.29
C MET A 169 12.83 -3.11 -6.58
N ALA A 170 12.48 -2.54 -5.42
CA ALA A 170 13.39 -1.71 -4.63
C ALA A 170 14.64 -2.49 -4.18
N GLY A 171 14.50 -3.78 -3.92
CA GLY A 171 15.63 -4.68 -3.63
C GLY A 171 16.72 -4.67 -4.70
N THR A 172 16.37 -4.54 -5.98
CA THR A 172 17.34 -4.50 -7.09
C THR A 172 18.26 -3.28 -7.05
N VAL A 173 17.88 -2.23 -6.36
CA VAL A 173 18.65 -0.98 -6.20
C VAL A 173 19.19 -0.76 -4.79
N GLY A 174 19.27 -1.83 -4.01
CA GLY A 174 19.92 -1.82 -2.70
C GLY A 174 19.01 -1.51 -1.51
N ALA A 175 17.71 -1.70 -1.65
CA ALA A 175 16.77 -1.58 -0.52
C ALA A 175 16.86 -2.73 0.49
N GLY A 176 17.49 -3.86 0.11
CA GLY A 176 17.43 -5.09 0.89
C GLY A 176 16.13 -5.86 0.68
N GLY A 177 15.80 -6.73 1.63
CA GLY A 177 14.58 -7.55 1.58
C GLY A 177 14.68 -8.80 0.71
N LEU A 178 13.55 -9.50 0.56
CA LEU A 178 13.49 -10.75 -0.21
C LEU A 178 13.78 -10.55 -1.69
N GLY A 179 13.42 -9.39 -2.26
CA GLY A 179 13.73 -9.06 -3.65
C GLY A 179 15.23 -8.94 -3.92
N ASP A 180 15.97 -8.33 -3.01
CA ASP A 180 17.45 -8.26 -3.07
C ASP A 180 18.07 -9.67 -3.00
N ILE A 181 17.56 -10.52 -2.10
CA ILE A 181 18.04 -11.91 -1.98
C ILE A 181 17.79 -12.68 -3.28
N ALA A 182 16.60 -12.59 -3.84
CA ALA A 182 16.25 -13.26 -5.09
C ALA A 182 17.15 -12.83 -6.25
N ILE A 183 17.42 -11.54 -6.40
CA ILE A 183 18.23 -11.02 -7.50
C ILE A 183 19.73 -11.22 -7.25
N ARG A 184 20.23 -10.83 -6.08
CA ARG A 184 21.67 -10.85 -5.79
C ARG A 184 22.22 -12.26 -5.61
N TYR A 185 21.52 -13.13 -4.91
CA TYR A 185 21.97 -14.52 -4.70
C TYR A 185 21.37 -15.46 -5.75
N GLY A 186 20.07 -15.39 -5.99
CA GLY A 186 19.38 -16.28 -6.89
C GLY A 186 19.80 -16.07 -8.35
N TYR A 187 19.67 -14.85 -8.87
CA TYR A 187 19.94 -14.53 -10.27
C TYR A 187 21.41 -14.28 -10.55
N GLN A 188 22.06 -13.32 -9.87
CA GLN A 188 23.44 -12.89 -10.20
C GLN A 188 24.49 -13.91 -9.80
N ARG A 189 24.26 -14.71 -8.74
CA ARG A 189 25.17 -15.78 -8.29
C ARG A 189 24.74 -17.18 -8.77
N PHE A 190 23.68 -17.25 -9.59
CA PHE A 190 23.17 -18.51 -10.15
C PHE A 190 22.77 -19.56 -9.09
N GLN A 191 22.35 -19.12 -7.89
CA GLN A 191 21.89 -20.00 -6.81
C GLN A 191 20.39 -20.26 -6.97
N THR A 192 20.03 -21.21 -7.82
CA THR A 192 18.64 -21.53 -8.16
C THR A 192 17.80 -21.92 -6.94
N ASP A 193 18.38 -22.63 -5.98
CA ASP A 193 17.77 -23.02 -4.73
C ASP A 193 17.36 -21.79 -3.87
N VAL A 194 18.25 -20.81 -3.76
CA VAL A 194 17.94 -19.53 -3.09
C VAL A 194 16.83 -18.77 -3.81
N MET A 195 16.85 -18.74 -5.15
CA MET A 195 15.79 -18.10 -5.95
C MET A 195 14.43 -18.76 -5.69
N ILE A 196 14.36 -20.07 -5.77
CA ILE A 196 13.11 -20.83 -5.57
C ILE A 196 12.58 -20.57 -4.15
N PHE A 197 13.43 -20.63 -3.15
CA PHE A 197 13.03 -20.42 -1.77
C PHE A 197 12.54 -18.97 -1.52
N ALA A 198 13.23 -17.98 -2.10
CA ALA A 198 12.80 -16.58 -2.04
C ALA A 198 11.40 -16.39 -2.65
N VAL A 199 11.14 -16.96 -3.83
CA VAL A 199 9.85 -16.89 -4.51
C VAL A 199 8.75 -17.57 -3.68
N LEU A 200 9.00 -18.78 -3.17
CA LEU A 200 8.04 -19.48 -2.32
C LEU A 200 7.70 -18.69 -1.07
N LEU A 201 8.70 -18.11 -0.42
CA LEU A 201 8.50 -17.28 0.77
C LEU A 201 7.69 -16.01 0.46
N CYS A 202 7.97 -15.36 -0.67
CA CYS A 202 7.17 -14.23 -1.13
C CYS A 202 5.70 -14.62 -1.35
N VAL A 203 5.44 -15.73 -2.02
CA VAL A 203 4.07 -16.24 -2.27
C VAL A 203 3.34 -16.51 -0.95
N VAL A 204 3.99 -17.20 -0.01
CA VAL A 204 3.40 -17.50 1.31
C VAL A 204 3.06 -16.22 2.07
N LEU A 205 3.97 -15.25 2.11
CA LEU A 205 3.73 -13.98 2.79
C LEU A 205 2.56 -13.20 2.17
N VAL A 206 2.50 -13.10 0.84
CA VAL A 206 1.39 -12.44 0.15
C VAL A 206 0.05 -13.11 0.48
N ILE A 207 -0.01 -14.46 0.41
CA ILE A 207 -1.24 -15.21 0.73
C ILE A 207 -1.66 -14.95 2.19
N VAL A 208 -0.72 -14.98 3.13
CA VAL A 208 -1.00 -14.76 4.56
C VAL A 208 -1.55 -13.36 4.79
N PHE A 209 -0.90 -12.31 4.26
CA PHE A 209 -1.34 -10.94 4.45
C PHE A 209 -2.67 -10.65 3.74
N GLN A 210 -2.88 -11.19 2.53
CA GLN A 210 -4.17 -11.12 1.86
C GLN A 210 -5.28 -11.78 2.67
N ALA A 211 -5.05 -12.97 3.20
CA ALA A 211 -6.01 -13.70 4.03
C ALA A 211 -6.34 -12.93 5.33
N ILE A 212 -5.33 -12.33 5.99
CA ILE A 212 -5.54 -11.48 7.17
C ILE A 212 -6.45 -10.30 6.82
N GLY A 213 -6.19 -9.61 5.71
CA GLY A 213 -7.02 -8.50 5.24
C GLY A 213 -8.46 -8.92 4.98
N ASP A 214 -8.67 -10.01 4.25
CA ASP A 214 -9.99 -10.53 3.90
C ASP A 214 -10.79 -11.01 5.12
N VAL A 215 -10.14 -11.71 6.05
CA VAL A 215 -10.78 -12.16 7.31
C VAL A 215 -11.15 -10.97 8.17
N THR A 216 -10.25 -9.98 8.28
CA THR A 216 -10.50 -8.76 9.06
C THR A 216 -11.67 -7.97 8.47
N ALA A 217 -11.68 -7.75 7.16
CA ALA A 217 -12.78 -7.07 6.48
C ALA A 217 -14.11 -7.78 6.68
N ARG A 218 -14.14 -9.12 6.55
CA ARG A 218 -15.37 -9.92 6.80
C ARG A 218 -15.87 -9.84 8.24
N LYS A 219 -14.98 -9.80 9.23
CA LYS A 219 -15.39 -9.68 10.65
C LYS A 219 -15.98 -8.31 10.97
N ILE A 220 -15.52 -7.26 10.30
CA ILE A 220 -15.98 -5.88 10.49
C ILE A 220 -17.29 -5.63 9.72
N ASP A 221 -17.53 -6.35 8.64
CA ASP A 221 -18.72 -6.20 7.79
C ASP A 221 -19.99 -6.62 8.52
N LYS A 222 -20.78 -5.63 8.95
CA LYS A 222 -22.05 -5.81 9.64
C LYS A 222 -23.24 -5.97 8.70
N ARG A 223 -23.07 -5.70 7.38
CA ARG A 223 -24.17 -5.76 6.38
C ARG A 223 -24.59 -7.20 6.06
N ARG A 224 -23.80 -8.20 6.48
CA ARG A 224 -24.07 -9.62 6.29
C ARG A 224 -24.73 -10.31 7.48
N ARG A 225 -25.10 -9.56 8.50
CA ARG A 225 -25.91 -10.01 9.63
C ARG A 225 -27.28 -9.37 9.53
#